data_92e15d9107b2d0451fafb23eb93b8540
#
_entry.id   92e15d9107b2d0451fafb23eb93b8540
#
_cell.length_a   1.000
_cell.length_b   1.000
_cell.length_c   1.000
_cell.angle_alpha   90.00
_cell.angle_beta   90.00
_cell.angle_gamma   90.00
#
_symmetry.space_group_name_H-M   'P 1'
#
loop_
_entity.id
_entity.type
_entity.pdbx_description
1 polymer ?
#
loop_
_entity_poly.entity_id
_entity_poly.type
_entity_poly.pdbx_seq_one_letter_code
_entity_poly.pdbx_strand_id
1 'polypeptide(L)'
;MDQAPKSFFLEKCIKTLDFFAGMSIIKVGKEGDPLMKIWFDMDGTIADLYAVTDWLPAIIARNTRPYEVARGIGNLALIARLLNAVQKNGHEIGIISWGAKNAENWYNEAVATVKREWLAKHLKSVKWNEIKVVAYGTDKKVATGGGILFDDEKPNRDNWGKGAYEPAEIIEVLKGLTK
;
A
#
# COMPACT_ATOMS: atom_id res chain seq x y z
N MET A 1 14.08 -14.28 47.39
CA MET A 1 14.75 -14.32 46.06
C MET A 1 13.68 -14.76 45.05
N ASP A 2 12.97 -13.76 44.50
CA ASP A 2 11.86 -13.99 43.61
C ASP A 2 12.34 -14.09 42.16
N GLN A 3 12.09 -15.22 41.54
CA GLN A 3 12.30 -15.39 40.11
C GLN A 3 11.03 -14.94 39.37
N ALA A 4 11.08 -13.82 38.64
CA ALA A 4 10.04 -13.37 37.76
C ALA A 4 9.80 -14.39 36.63
N PRO A 5 8.55 -14.62 36.20
CA PRO A 5 8.21 -15.68 35.25
C PRO A 5 8.63 -15.33 33.83
N LYS A 6 9.54 -16.13 33.28
CA LYS A 6 9.99 -16.07 31.86
C LYS A 6 8.88 -16.39 30.83
N SER A 7 7.66 -16.73 31.27
CA SER A 7 6.56 -17.18 30.38
C SER A 7 5.85 -16.04 29.63
N PHE A 8 5.81 -14.84 30.18
CA PHE A 8 5.02 -13.73 29.61
C PHE A 8 5.64 -13.14 28.31
N PHE A 9 6.98 -13.22 28.19
CA PHE A 9 7.69 -12.74 27.01
C PHE A 9 7.58 -13.70 25.82
N LEU A 10 7.56 -15.02 26.10
CA LEU A 10 7.45 -16.04 25.06
C LEU A 10 6.05 -16.07 24.40
N GLU A 11 4.97 -15.89 25.18
CA GLU A 11 3.62 -15.88 24.64
C GLU A 11 3.36 -14.66 23.72
N LYS A 12 3.95 -13.51 24.04
CA LYS A 12 3.84 -12.32 23.18
C LYS A 12 4.61 -12.49 21.86
N CYS A 13 5.79 -13.13 21.90
CA CYS A 13 6.55 -13.47 20.69
C CYS A 13 5.82 -14.49 19.81
N ILE A 14 5.19 -15.50 20.39
CA ILE A 14 4.48 -16.55 19.63
C ILE A 14 3.24 -15.96 18.92
N LYS A 15 2.46 -15.10 19.59
CA LYS A 15 1.30 -14.44 18.95
C LYS A 15 1.71 -13.51 17.80
N THR A 16 2.87 -12.85 17.91
CA THR A 16 3.40 -12.00 16.84
C THR A 16 3.90 -12.83 15.66
N LEU A 17 4.55 -13.97 15.92
CA LEU A 17 5.00 -14.89 14.87
C LEU A 17 3.83 -15.50 14.07
N ASP A 18 2.73 -15.89 14.73
CA ASP A 18 1.55 -16.45 14.05
C ASP A 18 0.85 -15.42 13.16
N PHE A 19 0.90 -14.13 13.50
CA PHE A 19 0.35 -13.07 12.66
C PHE A 19 1.10 -12.92 11.34
N PHE A 20 2.43 -13.13 11.36
CA PHE A 20 3.30 -12.97 10.18
C PHE A 20 3.56 -14.27 9.39
N ALA A 21 3.07 -15.43 9.86
CA ALA A 21 3.21 -16.68 9.14
C ALA A 21 2.48 -16.62 7.79
N GLY A 22 3.23 -16.50 6.71
CA GLY A 22 2.73 -16.37 5.32
C GLY A 22 3.01 -15.02 4.66
N MET A 23 3.65 -14.08 5.36
CA MET A 23 4.13 -12.82 4.76
C MET A 23 5.60 -12.95 4.35
N SER A 24 5.96 -12.41 3.19
CA SER A 24 7.36 -12.37 2.75
C SER A 24 8.19 -11.47 3.66
N ILE A 25 9.03 -12.08 4.49
CA ILE A 25 9.98 -11.39 5.36
C ILE A 25 11.25 -11.10 4.56
N ILE A 26 11.65 -9.84 4.45
CA ILE A 26 12.78 -9.42 3.61
C ILE A 26 14.07 -9.27 4.41
N LYS A 27 13.99 -8.76 5.63
CA LYS A 27 15.13 -8.49 6.53
C LYS A 27 14.63 -8.42 7.98
N VAL A 28 15.55 -8.43 8.94
CA VAL A 28 15.27 -8.20 10.37
C VAL A 28 15.61 -6.76 10.71
N GLY A 29 14.70 -6.04 11.33
CA GLY A 29 14.89 -4.66 11.80
C GLY A 29 15.85 -4.58 13.00
N LYS A 30 16.14 -3.35 13.46
CA LYS A 30 17.11 -3.09 14.55
C LYS A 30 16.75 -3.73 15.89
N GLU A 31 15.50 -4.14 16.09
CA GLU A 31 15.01 -4.73 17.35
C GLU A 31 14.43 -6.15 17.19
N GLY A 32 14.74 -6.84 16.07
CA GLY A 32 14.34 -8.23 15.85
C GLY A 32 12.97 -8.41 15.18
N ASP A 33 12.21 -7.37 14.94
CA ASP A 33 10.94 -7.46 14.18
C ASP A 33 11.20 -7.63 12.68
N PRO A 34 10.41 -8.48 11.99
CA PRO A 34 10.59 -8.71 10.56
C PRO A 34 10.30 -7.46 9.75
N LEU A 35 11.22 -7.12 8.85
CA LEU A 35 11.00 -6.03 7.90
C LEU A 35 10.00 -6.47 6.84
N MET A 36 9.03 -5.60 6.55
CA MET A 36 7.94 -5.88 5.63
C MET A 36 7.90 -4.91 4.47
N LYS A 37 7.38 -5.37 3.34
CA LYS A 37 6.91 -4.51 2.25
C LYS A 37 5.46 -4.13 2.49
N ILE A 38 5.15 -2.85 2.32
CA ILE A 38 3.82 -2.29 2.50
C ILE A 38 3.40 -1.65 1.18
N TRP A 39 2.37 -2.21 0.57
CA TRP A 39 1.88 -1.81 -0.74
C TRP A 39 0.55 -1.10 -0.64
N PHE A 40 0.38 -0.10 -1.46
CA PHE A 40 -0.88 0.64 -1.59
C PHE A 40 -1.35 0.57 -3.04
N ASP A 41 -2.61 0.23 -3.25
CA ASP A 41 -3.27 0.65 -4.47
C ASP A 41 -3.48 2.16 -4.47
N MET A 42 -3.78 2.73 -5.64
CA MET A 42 -4.02 4.17 -5.75
C MET A 42 -5.49 4.52 -5.83
N ASP A 43 -6.15 4.03 -6.89
CA ASP A 43 -7.52 4.44 -7.24
C ASP A 43 -8.51 3.83 -6.25
N GLY A 44 -9.30 4.67 -5.57
CA GLY A 44 -10.19 4.20 -4.49
C GLY A 44 -9.50 3.92 -3.15
N THR A 45 -8.18 3.88 -3.11
CA THR A 45 -7.40 3.58 -1.89
C THR A 45 -6.78 4.84 -1.26
N ILE A 46 -5.96 5.57 -2.00
CA ILE A 46 -5.35 6.83 -1.57
C ILE A 46 -5.75 8.02 -2.44
N ALA A 47 -6.17 7.77 -3.67
CA ALA A 47 -6.68 8.75 -4.63
C ALA A 47 -8.15 8.46 -4.94
N ASP A 48 -9.02 9.44 -4.75
CA ASP A 48 -10.47 9.33 -4.95
C ASP A 48 -10.83 9.54 -6.43
N LEU A 49 -10.41 8.59 -7.27
CA LEU A 49 -10.68 8.60 -8.69
C LEU A 49 -12.19 8.57 -8.98
N TYR A 50 -12.92 7.77 -8.23
CA TYR A 50 -14.34 7.48 -8.48
C TYR A 50 -15.25 8.66 -8.12
N ALA A 51 -14.79 9.61 -7.31
CA ALA A 51 -15.51 10.85 -7.03
C ALA A 51 -15.31 11.95 -8.11
N VAL A 52 -14.42 11.72 -9.08
CA VAL A 52 -14.22 12.66 -10.18
C VAL A 52 -15.39 12.55 -11.17
N THR A 53 -16.07 13.67 -11.44
CA THR A 53 -17.16 13.70 -12.42
C THR A 53 -16.67 13.18 -13.77
N ASP A 54 -17.48 12.31 -14.39
CA ASP A 54 -17.19 11.70 -15.71
C ASP A 54 -15.85 10.94 -15.79
N TRP A 55 -15.35 10.43 -14.66
CA TRP A 55 -14.07 9.70 -14.63
C TRP A 55 -14.03 8.55 -15.63
N LEU A 56 -15.07 7.71 -15.70
CA LEU A 56 -15.09 6.54 -16.56
C LEU A 56 -15.19 6.90 -18.07
N PRO A 57 -16.13 7.78 -18.51
CA PRO A 57 -16.12 8.29 -19.88
C PRO A 57 -14.79 8.91 -20.30
N ALA A 58 -14.15 9.68 -19.43
CA ALA A 58 -12.86 10.30 -19.73
C ALA A 58 -11.76 9.25 -19.94
N ILE A 59 -11.67 8.24 -19.08
CA ILE A 59 -10.69 7.15 -19.24
C ILE A 59 -10.95 6.36 -20.52
N ILE A 60 -12.20 6.07 -20.86
CA ILE A 60 -12.56 5.41 -22.12
C ILE A 60 -12.11 6.25 -23.33
N ALA A 61 -12.23 7.57 -23.23
CA ALA A 61 -11.75 8.52 -24.23
C ALA A 61 -10.23 8.78 -24.20
N ARG A 62 -9.47 8.00 -23.40
CA ARG A 62 -8.01 8.15 -23.24
C ARG A 62 -7.56 9.50 -22.69
N ASN A 63 -8.37 10.08 -21.81
CA ASN A 63 -8.04 11.31 -21.09
C ASN A 63 -7.53 10.97 -19.70
N THR A 64 -6.32 11.44 -19.36
CA THR A 64 -5.67 11.19 -18.06
C THR A 64 -6.18 12.10 -16.94
N ARG A 65 -6.93 13.14 -17.27
CA ARG A 65 -7.39 14.17 -16.32
C ARG A 65 -8.01 13.62 -15.03
N PRO A 66 -8.84 12.56 -15.04
CA PRO A 66 -9.39 12.02 -13.81
C PRO A 66 -8.32 11.63 -12.78
N TYR A 67 -7.23 11.01 -13.23
CA TYR A 67 -6.10 10.64 -12.35
C TYR A 67 -5.36 11.88 -11.81
N GLU A 68 -5.28 12.95 -12.60
CA GLU A 68 -4.58 14.20 -12.24
C GLU A 68 -5.33 14.97 -11.14
N VAL A 69 -6.66 15.03 -11.25
CA VAL A 69 -7.51 15.87 -10.40
C VAL A 69 -8.14 15.15 -9.22
N ALA A 70 -7.97 13.82 -9.14
CA ALA A 70 -8.45 13.02 -8.02
C ALA A 70 -7.98 13.60 -6.70
N ARG A 71 -8.88 13.73 -5.73
CA ARG A 71 -8.53 14.17 -4.37
C ARG A 71 -7.91 13.03 -3.58
N GLY A 72 -7.19 13.35 -2.52
CA GLY A 72 -6.72 12.33 -1.60
C GLY A 72 -7.84 11.78 -0.72
N ILE A 73 -7.82 10.49 -0.46
CA ILE A 73 -8.72 9.82 0.47
C ILE A 73 -8.19 9.96 1.89
N GLY A 74 -9.04 10.36 2.81
CA GLY A 74 -8.74 10.47 4.22
C GLY A 74 -7.72 11.58 4.55
N ASN A 75 -6.96 11.37 5.62
CA ASN A 75 -5.95 12.34 6.08
C ASN A 75 -4.56 12.02 5.53
N LEU A 76 -4.27 12.46 4.29
CA LEU A 76 -2.97 12.22 3.64
C LEU A 76 -1.78 12.75 4.43
N ALA A 77 -1.94 13.85 5.19
CA ALA A 77 -0.85 14.38 6.01
C ALA A 77 -0.50 13.44 7.17
N LEU A 78 -1.51 12.80 7.77
CA LEU A 78 -1.28 11.77 8.79
C LEU A 78 -0.69 10.50 8.17
N ILE A 79 -1.22 10.07 7.03
CA ILE A 79 -0.68 8.91 6.30
C ILE A 79 0.80 9.14 5.96
N ALA A 80 1.17 10.29 5.40
CA ALA A 80 2.56 10.62 5.09
C ALA A 80 3.48 10.56 6.31
N ARG A 81 3.03 11.07 7.47
CA ARG A 81 3.80 10.98 8.73
C ARG A 81 4.02 9.54 9.17
N LEU A 82 2.98 8.71 9.11
CA LEU A 82 3.06 7.29 9.46
C LEU A 82 3.96 6.54 8.49
N LEU A 83 3.86 6.77 7.18
CA LEU A 83 4.73 6.17 6.17
C LEU A 83 6.20 6.50 6.41
N ASN A 84 6.51 7.77 6.71
CA ASN A 84 7.87 8.16 7.06
C ASN A 84 8.35 7.50 8.38
N ALA A 85 7.46 7.26 9.33
CA ALA A 85 7.81 6.58 10.59
C ALA A 85 8.08 5.08 10.36
N VAL A 86 7.24 4.38 9.60
CA VAL A 86 7.46 2.95 9.29
C VAL A 86 8.73 2.74 8.46
N GLN A 87 9.07 3.68 7.56
CA GLN A 87 10.36 3.63 6.84
C GLN A 87 11.57 3.81 7.76
N LYS A 88 11.45 4.67 8.79
CA LYS A 88 12.52 4.80 9.81
C LYS A 88 12.73 3.50 10.59
N ASN A 89 11.69 2.70 10.77
CA ASN A 89 11.77 1.35 11.36
C ASN A 89 12.31 0.31 10.36
N GLY A 90 12.64 0.72 9.12
CA GLY A 90 13.27 -0.13 8.11
C GLY A 90 12.30 -0.81 7.15
N HIS A 91 10.98 -0.62 7.30
CA HIS A 91 10.00 -1.18 6.36
C HIS A 91 10.12 -0.51 4.99
N GLU A 92 9.82 -1.25 3.93
CA GLU A 92 9.74 -0.75 2.56
C GLU A 92 8.29 -0.39 2.21
N ILE A 93 8.08 0.72 1.54
CA ILE A 93 6.75 1.14 1.09
C ILE A 93 6.71 1.27 -0.43
N GLY A 94 5.62 0.85 -1.03
CA GLY A 94 5.44 0.89 -2.47
C GLY A 94 4.01 1.12 -2.92
N ILE A 95 3.87 1.45 -4.18
CA ILE A 95 2.61 1.53 -4.90
C ILE A 95 2.51 0.33 -5.85
N ILE A 96 1.37 -0.32 -5.86
CA ILE A 96 0.98 -1.32 -6.86
C ILE A 96 -0.42 -1.00 -7.38
N SER A 97 -0.51 -0.38 -8.53
CA SER A 97 -1.78 0.06 -9.11
C SER A 97 -1.95 -0.43 -10.54
N TRP A 98 -3.18 -0.62 -10.94
CA TRP A 98 -3.47 -0.98 -12.33
C TRP A 98 -3.47 0.24 -13.24
N GLY A 99 -3.08 0.03 -14.51
CA GLY A 99 -3.41 0.92 -15.61
C GLY A 99 -4.88 0.82 -16.00
N ALA A 100 -5.26 1.55 -17.04
CA ALA A 100 -6.63 1.55 -17.55
C ALA A 100 -6.98 0.22 -18.24
N LYS A 101 -8.20 -0.27 -18.00
CA LYS A 101 -8.71 -1.49 -18.62
C LYS A 101 -8.82 -1.33 -20.14
N ASN A 102 -8.40 -2.36 -20.88
CA ASN A 102 -8.47 -2.39 -22.35
C ASN A 102 -7.83 -1.16 -23.02
N ALA A 103 -6.75 -0.65 -22.43
CA ALA A 103 -6.04 0.50 -22.95
C ALA A 103 -4.76 0.09 -23.69
N GLU A 104 -4.37 0.91 -24.64
CA GLU A 104 -3.14 0.79 -25.39
C GLU A 104 -1.93 1.13 -24.50
N ASN A 105 -0.74 0.62 -24.85
CA ASN A 105 0.47 0.85 -24.07
C ASN A 105 0.77 2.33 -23.85
N TRP A 106 0.66 3.17 -24.89
CA TRP A 106 0.92 4.59 -24.80
C TRP A 106 0.03 5.29 -23.75
N TYR A 107 -1.24 4.88 -23.66
CA TYR A 107 -2.15 5.46 -22.66
C TYR A 107 -1.82 4.96 -21.25
N ASN A 108 -1.50 3.68 -21.08
CA ASN A 108 -1.07 3.15 -19.80
C ASN A 108 0.24 3.77 -19.30
N GLU A 109 1.17 4.11 -20.20
CA GLU A 109 2.38 4.89 -19.87
C GLU A 109 2.03 6.31 -19.41
N ALA A 110 1.11 6.98 -20.09
CA ALA A 110 0.61 8.28 -19.69
C ALA A 110 -0.08 8.22 -18.30
N VAL A 111 -0.94 7.22 -18.07
CA VAL A 111 -1.57 6.98 -16.75
C VAL A 111 -0.50 6.74 -15.67
N ALA A 112 0.51 5.93 -15.96
CA ALA A 112 1.60 5.68 -15.01
C ALA A 112 2.39 6.94 -14.67
N THR A 113 2.60 7.82 -15.65
CA THR A 113 3.27 9.11 -15.45
C THR A 113 2.44 10.00 -14.53
N VAL A 114 1.17 10.18 -14.85
CA VAL A 114 0.26 11.03 -14.07
C VAL A 114 0.07 10.52 -12.63
N LYS A 115 0.00 9.21 -12.42
CA LYS A 115 -0.05 8.62 -11.08
C LYS A 115 1.21 8.94 -10.27
N ARG A 116 2.39 8.90 -10.87
CA ARG A 116 3.64 9.33 -10.20
C ARG A 116 3.64 10.81 -9.86
N GLU A 117 3.18 11.65 -10.76
CA GLU A 117 3.06 13.10 -10.54
C GLU A 117 2.06 13.41 -9.43
N TRP A 118 0.94 12.69 -9.38
CA TRP A 118 -0.04 12.80 -8.31
C TRP A 118 0.59 12.47 -6.94
N LEU A 119 1.35 11.39 -6.84
CA LEU A 119 2.08 11.02 -5.61
C LEU A 119 3.08 12.09 -5.20
N ALA A 120 3.86 12.61 -6.14
CA ALA A 120 4.83 13.67 -5.90
C ALA A 120 4.16 14.97 -5.41
N LYS A 121 2.96 15.27 -5.88
CA LYS A 121 2.18 16.44 -5.47
C LYS A 121 1.55 16.27 -4.09
N HIS A 122 0.89 15.14 -3.83
CA HIS A 122 0.04 14.93 -2.66
C HIS A 122 0.75 14.29 -1.47
N LEU A 123 1.80 13.51 -1.71
CA LEU A 123 2.60 12.79 -0.72
C LEU A 123 4.10 13.11 -0.88
N LYS A 124 4.43 14.37 -1.17
CA LYS A 124 5.76 14.86 -1.50
C LYS A 124 6.86 14.57 -0.47
N SER A 125 6.50 14.34 0.79
CA SER A 125 7.47 13.99 1.84
C SER A 125 7.75 12.49 1.93
N VAL A 126 7.02 11.67 1.20
CA VAL A 126 7.14 10.21 1.22
C VAL A 126 8.13 9.78 0.14
N LYS A 127 9.12 8.99 0.53
CA LYS A 127 10.08 8.39 -0.41
C LYS A 127 9.66 6.96 -0.72
N TRP A 128 8.97 6.78 -1.83
CA TRP A 128 8.53 5.45 -2.28
C TRP A 128 9.74 4.59 -2.66
N ASN A 129 9.84 3.39 -2.09
CA ASN A 129 10.87 2.41 -2.47
C ASN A 129 10.59 1.87 -3.88
N GLU A 130 9.31 1.71 -4.22
CA GLU A 130 8.90 1.21 -5.53
C GLU A 130 7.52 1.78 -5.93
N ILE A 131 7.34 2.12 -7.22
CA ILE A 131 6.05 2.51 -7.79
C ILE A 131 5.82 1.67 -9.03
N LYS A 132 4.89 0.71 -8.93
CA LYS A 132 4.46 -0.18 -10.01
C LYS A 132 3.08 0.22 -10.49
N VAL A 133 2.99 0.62 -11.76
CA VAL A 133 1.72 0.69 -12.48
C VAL A 133 1.74 -0.41 -13.52
N VAL A 134 0.91 -1.41 -13.33
CA VAL A 134 0.89 -2.66 -14.10
C VAL A 134 -0.36 -2.74 -14.96
N ALA A 135 -0.39 -3.65 -15.92
CA ALA A 135 -1.57 -3.85 -16.76
C ALA A 135 -2.80 -4.22 -15.90
N TYR A 136 -3.98 -3.76 -16.31
CA TYR A 136 -5.24 -4.08 -15.63
C TYR A 136 -5.41 -5.62 -15.51
N GLY A 137 -5.77 -6.06 -14.30
CA GLY A 137 -5.96 -7.49 -14.02
C GLY A 137 -4.68 -8.27 -13.69
N THR A 138 -3.51 -7.62 -13.69
CA THR A 138 -2.28 -8.24 -13.19
C THR A 138 -2.45 -8.65 -11.73
N ASP A 139 -2.06 -9.88 -11.39
CA ASP A 139 -2.01 -10.34 -10.00
C ASP A 139 -1.00 -9.50 -9.21
N LYS A 140 -1.54 -8.66 -8.31
CA LYS A 140 -0.73 -7.73 -7.52
C LYS A 140 0.23 -8.46 -6.57
N LYS A 141 -0.18 -9.62 -6.03
CA LYS A 141 0.65 -10.43 -5.14
C LYS A 141 1.87 -11.01 -5.86
N VAL A 142 1.65 -11.55 -7.06
CA VAL A 142 2.73 -12.07 -7.90
C VAL A 142 3.67 -10.94 -8.33
N ALA A 143 3.12 -9.79 -8.73
CA ALA A 143 3.91 -8.65 -9.19
C ALA A 143 4.79 -8.02 -8.08
N THR A 144 4.45 -8.22 -6.81
CA THR A 144 5.14 -7.58 -5.67
C THR A 144 5.91 -8.54 -4.78
N GLY A 145 5.60 -9.82 -4.82
CA GLY A 145 6.15 -10.84 -3.93
C GLY A 145 5.49 -10.87 -2.54
N GLY A 146 4.36 -10.17 -2.36
CA GLY A 146 3.58 -10.17 -1.11
C GLY A 146 3.97 -9.07 -0.13
N GLY A 147 3.58 -9.23 1.13
CA GLY A 147 3.71 -8.24 2.20
C GLY A 147 2.35 -7.79 2.72
N ILE A 148 2.22 -6.53 3.13
CA ILE A 148 0.95 -5.87 3.44
C ILE A 148 0.41 -5.20 2.18
N LEU A 149 -0.90 -5.30 1.93
CA LEU A 149 -1.60 -4.58 0.86
C LEU A 149 -2.76 -3.77 1.44
N PHE A 150 -2.90 -2.53 0.98
CA PHE A 150 -4.11 -1.74 1.10
C PHE A 150 -4.74 -1.57 -0.27
N ASP A 151 -6.00 -2.01 -0.43
CA ASP A 151 -6.70 -2.03 -1.71
C ASP A 151 -8.21 -1.92 -1.46
N ASP A 152 -8.93 -1.10 -2.21
CA ASP A 152 -10.39 -0.95 -2.06
C ASP A 152 -11.15 -2.12 -2.68
N GLU A 153 -10.55 -2.80 -3.68
CA GLU A 153 -11.21 -3.91 -4.34
C GLU A 153 -11.08 -5.22 -3.54
N LYS A 154 -12.23 -5.72 -3.08
CA LYS A 154 -12.31 -6.99 -2.35
C LYS A 154 -11.66 -8.17 -3.09
N PRO A 155 -11.85 -8.35 -4.41
CA PRO A 155 -11.20 -9.46 -5.15
C PRO A 155 -9.68 -9.43 -5.04
N ASN A 156 -9.05 -8.24 -5.07
CA ASN A 156 -7.61 -8.10 -4.90
C ASN A 156 -7.17 -8.51 -3.49
N ARG A 157 -7.92 -8.08 -2.48
CA ARG A 157 -7.64 -8.47 -1.08
C ARG A 157 -7.82 -9.96 -0.84
N ASP A 158 -8.86 -10.57 -1.42
CA ASP A 158 -9.10 -12.02 -1.31
C ASP A 158 -7.97 -12.83 -1.95
N ASN A 159 -7.51 -12.40 -3.14
CA ASN A 159 -6.38 -13.05 -3.84
C ASN A 159 -5.06 -12.85 -3.07
N TRP A 160 -4.86 -11.69 -2.46
CA TRP A 160 -3.69 -11.43 -1.63
C TRP A 160 -3.68 -12.30 -0.38
N GLY A 161 -4.84 -12.44 0.26
CA GLY A 161 -5.04 -13.22 1.47
C GLY A 161 -4.56 -12.47 2.73
N LYS A 162 -3.91 -13.17 3.64
CA LYS A 162 -3.46 -12.59 4.91
C LYS A 162 -2.52 -11.39 4.67
N GLY A 163 -2.79 -10.29 5.34
CA GLY A 163 -2.05 -9.03 5.21
C GLY A 163 -2.66 -8.05 4.21
N ALA A 164 -3.84 -8.34 3.66
CA ALA A 164 -4.60 -7.37 2.87
C ALA A 164 -5.67 -6.69 3.72
N TYR A 165 -5.78 -5.37 3.56
CA TYR A 165 -6.62 -4.49 4.36
C TYR A 165 -7.40 -3.52 3.48
N GLU A 166 -8.52 -3.03 4.01
CA GLU A 166 -9.30 -1.97 3.39
C GLU A 166 -8.66 -0.59 3.59
N PRO A 167 -8.96 0.39 2.73
CA PRO A 167 -8.43 1.76 2.88
C PRO A 167 -8.72 2.40 4.24
N ALA A 168 -9.85 2.07 4.86
CA ALA A 168 -10.22 2.57 6.18
C ALA A 168 -9.25 2.12 7.31
N GLU A 169 -8.54 1.01 7.11
CA GLU A 169 -7.64 0.41 8.08
C GLU A 169 -6.19 0.95 8.00
N ILE A 170 -5.86 1.74 6.96
CA ILE A 170 -4.49 2.25 6.71
C ILE A 170 -3.88 2.86 7.97
N ILE A 171 -4.58 3.77 8.63
CA ILE A 171 -4.04 4.51 9.76
C ILE A 171 -3.78 3.59 10.96
N GLU A 172 -4.68 2.66 11.22
CA GLU A 172 -4.57 1.73 12.36
C GLU A 172 -3.40 0.77 12.15
N VAL A 173 -3.34 0.13 10.99
CA VAL A 173 -2.27 -0.81 10.65
C VAL A 173 -0.91 -0.11 10.68
N LEU A 174 -0.77 1.06 10.05
CA LEU A 174 0.50 1.81 10.06
C LEU A 174 0.92 2.22 11.47
N LYS A 175 -0.01 2.63 12.34
CA LYS A 175 0.30 2.92 13.75
C LYS A 175 0.84 1.68 14.49
N GLY A 176 0.33 0.50 14.17
CA GLY A 176 0.84 -0.76 14.71
C GLY A 176 2.31 -1.01 14.37
N LEU A 177 2.74 -0.61 13.17
CA LEU A 177 4.10 -0.79 12.65
C LEU A 177 5.07 0.31 13.09
N THR A 178 4.60 1.37 13.74
CA THR A 178 5.47 2.47 14.25
C THR A 178 5.86 2.30 15.72
N LYS A 179 5.39 1.25 16.37
CA LYS A 179 5.73 0.91 17.76
C LYS A 179 6.96 0.03 17.79
#